data_e2598accef908d2430018b37272b7371
#
_entry.id   e2598accef908d2430018b37272b7371
#
_cell.length_a   1.000
_cell.length_b   1.000
_cell.length_c   1.000
_cell.angle_alpha   90.00
_cell.angle_beta   90.00
_cell.angle_gamma   90.00
#
_symmetry.space_group_name_H-M   'P 1'
#
loop_
_entity.id
_entity.type
_entity.pdbx_description
1 polymer ?
#
loop_
_entity_poly.entity_id
_entity_poly.type
_entity_poly.pdbx_seq_one_letter_code
_entity_poly.pdbx_strand_id
1 'polypeptide(L)'
;MAAAAIVAGIVMVISSVTTERPAASDAAPERPAAVVTTPAESAQTTDQTEPTVRFYLSASERDTVERVVMAEAGGESFEGQMLVAQCILNAAEKEGVQPSEAVVIYSYTSNRPGPTQSVKDAVAAVFDRGEVAIDAPVMYFYNPALVTSTWHESQIFVAEVGGHRFFAERSPNE
;
A
#
# COMPACT_ATOMS: atom_id res chain seq x y z
N MET A 1 6.26 -16.17 -24.84
CA MET A 1 6.12 -16.67 -23.47
C MET A 1 7.50 -16.74 -22.85
N ALA A 2 7.89 -15.76 -22.11
CA ALA A 2 9.09 -15.78 -21.29
C ALA A 2 8.71 -15.24 -19.91
N ALA A 3 8.47 -16.15 -18.98
CA ALA A 3 8.26 -15.80 -17.58
C ALA A 3 9.62 -15.40 -17.00
N ALA A 4 9.82 -14.13 -16.75
CA ALA A 4 10.97 -13.67 -15.99
C ALA A 4 10.71 -13.98 -14.51
N ALA A 5 11.36 -15.02 -13.99
CA ALA A 5 11.39 -15.32 -12.58
C ALA A 5 12.19 -14.23 -11.87
N ILE A 6 11.53 -13.39 -11.08
CA ILE A 6 12.17 -12.39 -10.24
C ILE A 6 12.26 -12.97 -8.84
N VAL A 7 13.48 -13.28 -8.43
CA VAL A 7 13.78 -13.73 -7.08
C VAL A 7 13.83 -12.53 -6.15
N ALA A 8 12.81 -12.34 -5.34
CA ALA A 8 12.83 -11.42 -4.22
C ALA A 8 12.88 -12.24 -2.92
N GLY A 9 14.08 -12.66 -2.54
CA GLY A 9 14.30 -13.29 -1.25
C GLY A 9 15.16 -12.39 -0.37
N ILE A 10 14.58 -11.71 0.62
CA ILE A 10 15.37 -10.96 1.59
C ILE A 10 14.82 -11.18 3.00
N VAL A 11 15.72 -11.69 3.82
CA VAL A 11 15.55 -11.87 5.26
C VAL A 11 15.71 -10.53 5.96
N MET A 12 14.70 -10.11 6.68
CA MET A 12 14.71 -8.89 7.50
C MET A 12 15.26 -9.22 8.89
N VAL A 13 16.36 -8.57 9.27
CA VAL A 13 16.88 -8.55 10.64
C VAL A 13 16.23 -7.40 11.40
N ILE A 14 15.53 -7.72 12.48
CA ILE A 14 14.87 -6.74 13.34
C ILE A 14 15.87 -6.26 14.38
N SER A 15 16.18 -4.97 14.41
CA SER A 15 16.83 -4.32 15.54
C SER A 15 15.80 -3.52 16.33
N SER A 16 15.53 -3.99 17.55
CA SER A 16 14.67 -3.31 18.51
C SER A 16 15.44 -2.15 19.15
N VAL A 17 14.92 -0.93 19.04
CA VAL A 17 15.34 0.22 19.86
C VAL A 17 14.18 0.62 20.74
N THR A 18 14.35 0.40 22.04
CA THR A 18 13.48 0.88 23.10
C THR A 18 13.86 2.32 23.42
N THR A 19 12.93 3.24 23.42
CA THR A 19 13.12 4.56 24.04
C THR A 19 11.91 4.95 24.87
N GLU A 20 12.23 5.26 26.12
CA GLU A 20 11.34 5.61 27.23
C GLU A 20 10.58 6.92 27.00
N ARG A 21 9.39 6.94 27.59
CA ARG A 21 8.49 8.08 27.74
C ARG A 21 8.80 8.83 29.04
N PRO A 22 8.76 10.16 29.08
CA PRO A 22 8.40 10.86 30.32
C PRO A 22 6.98 11.45 30.27
N ALA A 23 6.38 11.44 31.47
CA ALA A 23 5.00 11.75 31.76
C ALA A 23 4.75 13.24 32.05
N ALA A 24 3.48 13.62 31.81
CA ALA A 24 2.63 14.58 32.49
C ALA A 24 3.04 16.05 32.66
N SER A 25 2.15 16.94 32.23
CA SER A 25 1.62 17.97 33.11
C SER A 25 0.30 18.54 32.57
N ASP A 26 -0.62 18.58 33.47
CA ASP A 26 -1.98 19.10 33.56
C ASP A 26 -2.03 20.62 33.39
N ALA A 27 -3.03 21.14 32.67
CA ALA A 27 -3.77 22.36 32.98
C ALA A 27 -4.74 22.77 31.87
N ALA A 28 -6.03 22.66 32.12
CA ALA A 28 -7.03 23.47 31.42
C ALA A 28 -7.09 24.88 32.03
N PRO A 29 -7.46 25.90 31.25
CA PRO A 29 -8.70 26.57 31.59
C PRO A 29 -9.57 27.04 30.39
N GLU A 30 -10.85 26.96 30.64
CA GLU A 30 -11.97 27.88 30.35
C GLU A 30 -12.19 28.50 28.96
N ARG A 31 -13.40 28.25 28.54
CA ARG A 31 -14.20 28.83 27.48
C ARG A 31 -14.62 30.27 27.75
N PRO A 32 -14.82 31.11 26.75
CA PRO A 32 -16.12 31.78 26.63
C PRO A 32 -16.78 31.60 25.25
N ALA A 33 -18.10 31.88 25.29
CA ALA A 33 -19.10 31.54 24.30
C ALA A 33 -19.23 32.53 23.14
N ALA A 34 -19.76 31.97 22.03
CA ALA A 34 -20.68 32.57 21.06
C ALA A 34 -20.30 33.86 20.31
N VAL A 35 -20.17 33.71 18.99
CA VAL A 35 -20.90 34.57 18.02
C VAL A 35 -21.31 33.72 16.82
N VAL A 36 -22.63 33.68 16.59
CA VAL A 36 -23.28 33.16 15.39
C VAL A 36 -23.13 34.22 14.28
N THR A 37 -22.53 33.81 13.18
CA THR A 37 -22.74 34.52 11.91
C THR A 37 -22.67 33.49 10.78
N THR A 38 -23.83 33.16 10.27
CA THR A 38 -23.99 32.57 8.93
C THR A 38 -23.76 33.70 7.93
N PRO A 39 -22.94 33.46 6.88
CA PRO A 39 -23.51 33.57 5.57
C PRO A 39 -22.92 32.62 4.52
N ALA A 40 -23.80 32.29 3.59
CA ALA A 40 -23.57 31.96 2.19
C ALA A 40 -22.87 30.62 1.87
N GLU A 41 -23.73 29.71 1.65
CA GLU A 41 -23.73 28.64 0.64
C GLU A 41 -22.91 29.03 -0.61
N SER A 42 -21.68 28.56 -0.69
CA SER A 42 -21.01 28.37 -1.97
C SER A 42 -21.03 26.88 -2.23
N ALA A 43 -21.98 26.46 -3.06
CA ALA A 43 -21.99 25.12 -3.65
C ALA A 43 -20.72 24.96 -4.49
N GLN A 44 -19.65 24.42 -3.88
CA GLN A 44 -18.60 23.77 -4.63
C GLN A 44 -19.07 22.33 -4.87
N THR A 45 -19.57 22.12 -6.08
CA THR A 45 -19.73 20.77 -6.65
C THR A 45 -18.32 20.21 -6.82
N THR A 46 -17.78 19.62 -5.78
CA THR A 46 -16.66 18.68 -5.92
C THR A 46 -17.27 17.44 -6.54
N ASP A 47 -16.90 17.18 -7.77
CA ASP A 47 -17.06 15.89 -8.42
C ASP A 47 -16.22 14.89 -7.62
N GLN A 48 -16.75 14.43 -6.48
CA GLN A 48 -16.20 13.33 -5.70
C GLN A 48 -16.73 12.07 -6.36
N THR A 49 -15.97 11.57 -7.32
CA THR A 49 -16.13 10.18 -7.75
C THR A 49 -15.92 9.31 -6.50
N GLU A 50 -17.01 8.77 -5.96
CA GLU A 50 -16.97 7.84 -4.81
C GLU A 50 -15.97 6.72 -5.14
N PRO A 51 -15.07 6.36 -4.20
CA PRO A 51 -14.12 5.28 -4.41
C PRO A 51 -14.87 3.99 -4.74
N THR A 52 -14.54 3.37 -5.85
CA THR A 52 -15.20 2.14 -6.29
C THR A 52 -14.42 0.94 -5.81
N VAL A 53 -15.06 0.07 -5.02
CA VAL A 53 -14.51 -1.23 -4.64
C VAL A 53 -14.30 -2.06 -5.91
N ARG A 54 -13.05 -2.37 -6.22
CA ARG A 54 -12.67 -3.06 -7.46
C ARG A 54 -12.61 -4.57 -7.30
N PHE A 55 -12.36 -5.06 -6.07
CA PHE A 55 -12.19 -6.48 -5.79
C PHE A 55 -12.64 -6.84 -4.37
N TYR A 56 -13.49 -7.86 -4.23
CA TYR A 56 -13.96 -8.33 -2.93
C TYR A 56 -13.13 -9.51 -2.42
N LEU A 57 -12.46 -9.33 -1.30
CA LEU A 57 -11.67 -10.39 -0.67
C LEU A 57 -12.56 -11.32 0.16
N SER A 58 -12.50 -12.63 -0.10
CA SER A 58 -12.94 -13.63 0.87
C SER A 58 -12.05 -13.62 2.11
N ALA A 59 -12.46 -14.25 3.19
CA ALA A 59 -11.65 -14.29 4.42
C ALA A 59 -10.26 -14.93 4.21
N SER A 60 -10.17 -15.96 3.35
CA SER A 60 -8.89 -16.62 3.03
C SER A 60 -7.99 -15.76 2.14
N GLU A 61 -8.58 -15.06 1.15
CA GLU A 61 -7.85 -14.11 0.31
C GLU A 61 -7.29 -12.96 1.16
N ARG A 62 -8.11 -12.43 2.06
CA ARG A 62 -7.72 -11.36 2.98
C ARG A 62 -6.52 -11.76 3.84
N ASP A 63 -6.58 -12.93 4.50
CA ASP A 63 -5.45 -13.42 5.31
C ASP A 63 -4.18 -13.55 4.46
N THR A 64 -4.29 -14.01 3.22
CA THR A 64 -3.16 -14.14 2.31
C THR A 64 -2.59 -12.76 1.95
N VAL A 65 -3.42 -11.82 1.50
CA VAL A 65 -2.99 -10.47 1.09
C VAL A 65 -2.37 -9.72 2.26
N GLU A 66 -3.02 -9.71 3.43
CA GLU A 66 -2.50 -9.03 4.63
C GLU A 66 -1.12 -9.57 5.05
N ARG A 67 -0.92 -10.89 5.00
CA ARG A 67 0.38 -11.50 5.33
C ARG A 67 1.45 -11.20 4.29
N VAL A 68 1.09 -11.11 3.03
CA VAL A 68 2.02 -10.72 1.96
C VAL A 68 2.42 -9.25 2.12
N VAL A 69 1.46 -8.35 2.29
CA VAL A 69 1.75 -6.93 2.53
C VAL A 69 2.61 -6.75 3.79
N MET A 70 2.33 -7.53 4.86
CA MET A 70 3.17 -7.52 6.06
C MET A 70 4.61 -7.98 5.78
N ALA A 71 4.78 -9.00 4.96
CA ALA A 71 6.10 -9.53 4.64
C ALA A 71 6.92 -8.59 3.75
N GLU A 72 6.26 -7.90 2.81
CA GLU A 72 6.90 -6.99 1.85
C GLU A 72 7.10 -5.57 2.40
N ALA A 73 6.14 -5.06 3.15
CA ALA A 73 6.07 -3.65 3.55
C ALA A 73 5.70 -3.42 5.03
N GLY A 74 5.81 -4.44 5.89
CA GLY A 74 5.41 -4.31 7.30
C GLY A 74 6.18 -3.25 8.08
N GLY A 75 7.38 -2.89 7.65
CA GLY A 75 8.21 -1.82 8.22
C GLY A 75 8.06 -0.45 7.54
N GLU A 76 7.29 -0.38 6.45
CA GLU A 76 7.07 0.84 5.71
C GLU A 76 5.97 1.72 6.32
N SER A 77 5.87 2.96 5.81
CA SER A 77 4.74 3.85 6.13
C SER A 77 3.40 3.25 5.68
N PHE A 78 2.29 3.78 6.20
CA PHE A 78 0.96 3.38 5.78
C PHE A 78 0.77 3.50 4.25
N GLU A 79 1.27 4.57 3.66
CA GLU A 79 1.27 4.77 2.20
C GLU A 79 2.06 3.68 1.46
N GLY A 80 3.24 3.29 1.95
CA GLY A 80 4.03 2.20 1.39
C GLY A 80 3.31 0.85 1.47
N GLN A 81 2.61 0.59 2.58
CA GLN A 81 1.77 -0.60 2.74
C GLN A 81 0.58 -0.60 1.77
N MET A 82 -0.08 0.56 1.58
CA MET A 82 -1.14 0.73 0.58
C MET A 82 -0.63 0.51 -0.84
N LEU A 83 0.56 1.03 -1.19
CA LEU A 83 1.14 0.85 -2.52
C LEU A 83 1.41 -0.62 -2.85
N VAL A 84 1.92 -1.40 -1.89
CA VAL A 84 2.08 -2.86 -2.09
C VAL A 84 0.74 -3.55 -2.24
N ALA A 85 -0.28 -3.19 -1.44
CA ALA A 85 -1.64 -3.71 -1.60
C ALA A 85 -2.25 -3.33 -2.97
N GLN A 86 -2.00 -2.12 -3.45
CA GLN A 86 -2.44 -1.63 -4.76
C GLN A 86 -1.75 -2.40 -5.91
N CYS A 87 -0.46 -2.72 -5.78
CA CYS A 87 0.23 -3.59 -6.76
C CYS A 87 -0.43 -4.97 -6.85
N ILE A 88 -0.78 -5.58 -5.72
CA ILE A 88 -1.46 -6.89 -5.70
C ILE A 88 -2.84 -6.80 -6.36
N LEU A 89 -3.61 -5.75 -6.07
CA LEU A 89 -4.93 -5.53 -6.67
C LEU A 89 -4.80 -5.35 -8.20
N ASN A 90 -3.92 -4.47 -8.65
CA ASN A 90 -3.70 -4.21 -10.07
C ASN A 90 -3.23 -5.48 -10.81
N ALA A 91 -2.36 -6.28 -10.17
CA ALA A 91 -1.90 -7.55 -10.72
C ALA A 91 -3.05 -8.55 -10.86
N ALA A 92 -3.90 -8.69 -9.83
CA ALA A 92 -5.06 -9.58 -9.87
C ALA A 92 -6.05 -9.19 -10.97
N GLU A 93 -6.33 -7.90 -11.14
CA GLU A 93 -7.20 -7.40 -12.20
C GLU A 93 -6.62 -7.64 -13.59
N LYS A 94 -5.32 -7.34 -13.78
CA LYS A 94 -4.64 -7.53 -15.06
C LYS A 94 -4.66 -8.98 -15.52
N GLU A 95 -4.38 -9.91 -14.62
CA GLU A 95 -4.33 -11.33 -14.92
C GLU A 95 -5.73 -11.99 -14.90
N GLY A 96 -6.75 -11.32 -14.36
CA GLY A 96 -8.10 -11.86 -14.21
C GLY A 96 -8.17 -13.03 -13.22
N VAL A 97 -7.35 -12.97 -12.16
CA VAL A 97 -7.22 -14.04 -11.15
C VAL A 97 -7.51 -13.53 -9.74
N GLN A 98 -7.54 -14.44 -8.77
CA GLN A 98 -7.63 -14.06 -7.36
C GLN A 98 -6.32 -13.41 -6.89
N PRO A 99 -6.35 -12.49 -5.89
CA PRO A 99 -5.14 -11.87 -5.35
C PRO A 99 -4.09 -12.87 -4.84
N SER A 100 -4.49 -14.00 -4.26
CA SER A 100 -3.57 -15.06 -3.84
C SER A 100 -2.84 -15.72 -5.01
N GLU A 101 -3.47 -15.82 -6.19
CA GLU A 101 -2.84 -16.32 -7.42
C GLU A 101 -1.90 -15.26 -8.02
N ALA A 102 -2.32 -13.99 -8.04
CA ALA A 102 -1.48 -12.87 -8.49
C ALA A 102 -0.19 -12.80 -7.67
N VAL A 103 -0.26 -12.99 -6.35
CA VAL A 103 0.91 -13.06 -5.44
C VAL A 103 1.91 -14.13 -5.89
N VAL A 104 1.44 -15.28 -6.39
CA VAL A 104 2.31 -16.35 -6.90
C VAL A 104 2.88 -15.99 -8.27
N ILE A 105 2.05 -15.50 -9.18
CA ILE A 105 2.45 -15.11 -10.55
C ILE A 105 3.54 -14.04 -10.50
N TYR A 106 3.41 -13.05 -9.62
CA TYR A 106 4.35 -11.93 -9.48
C TYR A 106 5.49 -12.20 -8.50
N SER A 107 5.62 -13.46 -8.03
CA SER A 107 6.73 -13.94 -7.21
C SER A 107 6.94 -13.16 -5.91
N TYR A 108 5.86 -12.74 -5.24
CA TYR A 108 5.94 -12.18 -3.90
C TYR A 108 6.54 -13.20 -2.92
N THR A 109 7.14 -12.70 -1.83
CA THR A 109 7.74 -13.58 -0.83
C THR A 109 6.79 -14.69 -0.35
N SER A 110 7.33 -15.86 -0.07
CA SER A 110 6.58 -16.98 0.54
C SER A 110 6.46 -16.85 2.06
N ASN A 111 7.17 -15.91 2.68
CA ASN A 111 7.04 -15.62 4.11
C ASN A 111 5.63 -15.09 4.41
N ARG A 112 5.05 -15.50 5.54
CA ARG A 112 3.66 -15.16 5.93
C ARG A 112 3.58 -14.75 7.40
N PRO A 113 4.24 -13.65 7.82
CA PRO A 113 4.16 -13.14 9.18
C PRO A 113 2.73 -12.70 9.52
N GLY A 114 2.41 -12.63 10.81
CA GLY A 114 1.13 -12.09 11.25
C GLY A 114 1.05 -10.59 10.95
N PRO A 115 -0.05 -10.09 10.35
CA PRO A 115 -0.19 -8.69 9.98
C PRO A 115 -0.39 -7.79 11.19
N THR A 116 0.20 -6.60 11.16
CA THR A 116 -0.10 -5.52 12.11
C THR A 116 -1.46 -4.89 11.81
N GLN A 117 -1.98 -4.09 12.74
CA GLN A 117 -3.22 -3.34 12.51
C GLN A 117 -3.06 -2.36 11.33
N SER A 118 -1.92 -1.67 11.25
CA SER A 118 -1.61 -0.76 10.12
C SER A 118 -1.71 -1.45 8.77
N VAL A 119 -1.15 -2.66 8.64
CA VAL A 119 -1.24 -3.44 7.40
C VAL A 119 -2.68 -3.84 7.09
N LYS A 120 -3.46 -4.27 8.09
CA LYS A 120 -4.89 -4.59 7.90
C LYS A 120 -5.68 -3.38 7.41
N ASP A 121 -5.43 -2.21 8.00
CA ASP A 121 -6.08 -0.96 7.63
C ASP A 121 -5.69 -0.51 6.22
N ALA A 122 -4.42 -0.72 5.81
CA ALA A 122 -3.95 -0.43 4.46
C ALA A 122 -4.59 -1.35 3.41
N VAL A 123 -4.69 -2.65 3.69
CA VAL A 123 -5.40 -3.60 2.82
C VAL A 123 -6.89 -3.26 2.73
N ALA A 124 -7.53 -2.91 3.86
CA ALA A 124 -8.93 -2.48 3.86
C ALA A 124 -9.15 -1.17 3.09
N ALA A 125 -8.21 -0.22 3.16
CA ALA A 125 -8.25 1.01 2.37
C ALA A 125 -8.35 0.68 0.87
N VAL A 126 -7.46 -0.15 0.39
CA VAL A 126 -7.37 -0.47 -1.04
C VAL A 126 -8.52 -1.38 -1.50
N PHE A 127 -8.77 -2.49 -0.80
CA PHE A 127 -9.71 -3.51 -1.25
C PHE A 127 -11.17 -3.25 -0.85
N ASP A 128 -11.42 -2.71 0.34
CA ASP A 128 -12.78 -2.54 0.85
C ASP A 128 -13.34 -1.15 0.54
N ARG A 129 -12.48 -0.12 0.56
CA ARG A 129 -12.91 1.27 0.34
C ARG A 129 -12.57 1.80 -1.05
N GLY A 130 -11.81 1.03 -1.85
CA GLY A 130 -11.38 1.44 -3.18
C GLY A 130 -10.44 2.65 -3.19
N GLU A 131 -9.78 2.93 -2.06
CA GLU A 131 -8.81 4.02 -1.98
C GLU A 131 -7.55 3.66 -2.78
N VAL A 132 -6.92 4.65 -3.37
CA VAL A 132 -5.64 4.50 -4.06
C VAL A 132 -4.57 5.31 -3.35
N ALA A 133 -3.38 4.74 -3.16
CA ALA A 133 -2.25 5.48 -2.61
C ALA A 133 -1.68 6.44 -3.65
N ILE A 134 -1.72 6.06 -4.92
CA ILE A 134 -1.31 6.89 -6.05
C ILE A 134 -2.20 6.60 -7.26
N ASP A 135 -2.61 7.66 -7.97
CA ASP A 135 -3.41 7.54 -9.20
C ASP A 135 -2.50 7.16 -10.39
N ALA A 136 -2.01 5.93 -10.33
CA ALA A 136 -1.20 5.33 -11.39
C ALA A 136 -1.32 3.80 -11.33
N PRO A 137 -1.18 3.08 -12.46
CA PRO A 137 -1.28 1.62 -12.54
C PRO A 137 0.01 0.95 -12.05
N VAL A 138 0.37 1.15 -10.77
CA VAL A 138 1.55 0.51 -10.18
C VAL A 138 1.42 -1.01 -10.19
N MET A 139 2.46 -1.68 -10.67
CA MET A 139 2.50 -3.13 -10.86
C MET A 139 3.66 -3.81 -10.17
N TYR A 140 4.80 -3.12 -10.10
CA TYR A 140 6.07 -3.66 -9.65
C TYR A 140 6.73 -2.75 -8.64
N PHE A 141 7.52 -3.33 -7.75
CA PHE A 141 8.34 -2.57 -6.82
C PHE A 141 9.60 -3.37 -6.44
N TYR A 142 10.61 -2.67 -5.98
CA TYR A 142 11.79 -3.28 -5.36
C TYR A 142 12.46 -2.27 -4.42
N ASN A 143 13.30 -2.77 -3.51
CA ASN A 143 14.10 -1.94 -2.62
C ASN A 143 15.53 -1.77 -3.19
N PRO A 144 15.92 -0.60 -3.69
CA PRO A 144 17.23 -0.36 -4.30
C PRO A 144 18.41 -0.44 -3.32
N ALA A 145 18.15 -0.31 -2.01
CA ALA A 145 19.19 -0.48 -1.01
C ALA A 145 19.57 -1.96 -0.80
N LEU A 146 18.70 -2.89 -1.21
CA LEU A 146 18.86 -4.31 -0.99
C LEU A 146 19.27 -5.07 -2.26
N VAL A 147 18.80 -4.61 -3.43
CA VAL A 147 19.02 -5.28 -4.70
C VAL A 147 19.09 -4.28 -5.85
N THR A 148 19.89 -4.57 -6.86
CA THR A 148 19.89 -3.83 -8.13
C THR A 148 19.07 -4.60 -9.15
N SER A 149 18.07 -3.95 -9.76
CA SER A 149 17.22 -4.58 -10.76
C SER A 149 17.08 -3.71 -12.01
N THR A 150 17.89 -4.03 -13.02
CA THR A 150 17.81 -3.34 -14.32
C THR A 150 16.47 -3.58 -15.03
N TRP A 151 15.80 -4.70 -14.72
CA TRP A 151 14.49 -4.99 -15.27
C TRP A 151 13.43 -4.01 -14.71
N HIS A 152 13.39 -3.79 -13.38
CA HIS A 152 12.47 -2.80 -12.81
C HIS A 152 12.78 -1.39 -13.34
N GLU A 153 14.05 -1.02 -13.43
CA GLU A 153 14.46 0.28 -13.97
C GLU A 153 14.14 0.46 -15.46
N SER A 154 13.86 -0.61 -16.18
CA SER A 154 13.34 -0.54 -17.56
C SER A 154 11.84 -0.28 -17.64
N GLN A 155 11.11 -0.42 -16.54
CA GLN A 155 9.68 -0.13 -16.45
C GLN A 155 9.43 1.38 -16.27
N ILE A 156 8.17 1.81 -16.23
CA ILE A 156 7.82 3.22 -16.03
C ILE A 156 7.90 3.54 -14.54
N PHE A 157 8.88 4.34 -14.14
CA PHE A 157 9.00 4.79 -12.74
C PHE A 157 7.80 5.66 -12.36
N VAL A 158 7.19 5.38 -11.21
CA VAL A 158 6.01 6.08 -10.68
C VAL A 158 6.34 6.87 -9.42
N ALA A 159 6.88 6.20 -8.40
CA ALA A 159 7.15 6.83 -7.10
C ALA A 159 8.25 6.10 -6.34
N GLU A 160 8.82 6.80 -5.36
CA GLU A 160 9.65 6.21 -4.32
C GLU A 160 9.02 6.55 -2.97
N VAL A 161 8.67 5.52 -2.19
CA VAL A 161 8.04 5.65 -0.88
C VAL A 161 8.73 4.71 0.09
N GLY A 162 9.23 5.26 1.21
CA GLY A 162 10.03 4.50 2.15
C GLY A 162 11.30 3.94 1.50
N GLY A 163 11.53 2.65 1.64
CA GLY A 163 12.65 1.96 1.02
C GLY A 163 12.36 1.39 -0.37
N HIS A 164 11.17 1.63 -0.95
CA HIS A 164 10.74 1.00 -2.20
C HIS A 164 10.55 1.98 -3.35
N ARG A 165 10.94 1.55 -4.54
CA ARG A 165 10.63 2.22 -5.81
C ARG A 165 9.52 1.45 -6.51
N PHE A 166 8.49 2.18 -6.96
CA PHE A 166 7.28 1.65 -7.58
C PHE A 166 7.22 1.98 -9.06
N PHE A 167 6.74 1.04 -9.86
CA PHE A 167 6.74 1.13 -11.31
C PHE A 167 5.41 0.67 -11.90
N ALA A 168 4.98 1.32 -12.96
CA ALA A 168 3.97 0.82 -13.87
C ALA A 168 4.62 -0.02 -14.98
N GLU A 169 3.82 -0.88 -15.60
CA GLU A 169 4.29 -1.69 -16.72
C GLU A 169 4.56 -0.82 -17.94
N ARG A 170 5.69 -1.04 -18.58
CA ARG A 170 5.97 -0.47 -19.90
C ARG A 170 5.36 -1.35 -20.98
N SER A 171 4.51 -0.77 -21.82
CA SER A 171 3.98 -1.48 -22.98
C SER A 171 5.10 -1.89 -23.93
N PRO A 172 5.05 -3.11 -24.50
CA PRO A 172 6.08 -3.58 -25.42
C PRO A 172 6.20 -2.77 -26.72
N ASN A 173 5.29 -1.84 -26.97
CA ASN A 173 5.23 -0.98 -28.15
C ASN A 173 5.58 0.50 -27.89
N GLU A 174 6.08 0.82 -26.69
CA GLU A 174 6.62 2.14 -26.28
C GLU A 174 8.19 2.09 -26.16
#